data_34582db1430baddde790bf6b96f5aa3f
#
_entry.id   34582db1430baddde790bf6b96f5aa3f
#
_cell.length_a   1.000
_cell.length_b   1.000
_cell.length_c   1.000
_cell.angle_alpha   90.00
_cell.angle_beta   90.00
_cell.angle_gamma   90.00
#
_symmetry.space_group_name_H-M   'P 1'
#
loop_
_entity.id
_entity.type
_entity.pdbx_description
1 polymer ?
#
loop_
_entity_poly.entity_id
_entity_poly.type
_entity_poly.pdbx_seq_one_letter_code
_entity_poly.pdbx_strand_id
1 'polypeptide(L)'
;AGRRRMQLIYYAIPFFLATIGLEWWLLGRSERKEGTRTELVGFTTKDSFASLAMGVGFLVVEIILALLPFAGLAWLYQFRLFDIPVVWWSWILLLFAEDLCYYWFHRLSHEVRILWAAHINHHSSTHYNLTTALRQSWTTPFTGFIFWAPLPLLGFPIEMIIIQKSISLLYQYWLHTELIGKLGRFGRVFNTPSHHRVHHGRNPIYLDRNHAGIFIIWDKLFGTFEPEGEAVDYGLTKNIHTYNPFRIAFHEWASMLRDAWNAKTWRGRAGYLFMRPGWTEDGAGKTAPALRHDYLLEKQA
;
A
#
# COMPACT_ATOMS: atom_id res chain seq x y z
N ALA A 1 5.28 -8.76 -24.31
CA ALA A 1 4.55 -8.35 -23.08
C ALA A 1 5.39 -7.40 -22.22
N GLY A 2 6.64 -7.74 -21.89
CA GLY A 2 7.50 -6.88 -21.07
C GLY A 2 7.76 -5.48 -21.65
N ARG A 3 7.93 -5.35 -22.97
CA ARG A 3 8.10 -4.04 -23.63
C ARG A 3 6.87 -3.14 -23.49
N ARG A 4 5.64 -3.67 -23.60
CA ARG A 4 4.40 -2.87 -23.49
C ARG A 4 4.15 -2.38 -22.07
N ARG A 5 4.51 -3.16 -21.04
CA ARG A 5 4.41 -2.72 -19.63
C ARG A 5 5.33 -1.55 -19.33
N MET A 6 6.58 -1.62 -19.79
CA MET A 6 7.52 -0.49 -19.65
C MET A 6 6.99 0.77 -20.35
N GLN A 7 6.32 0.63 -21.50
CA GLN A 7 5.75 1.77 -22.21
C GLN A 7 4.67 2.50 -21.40
N LEU A 8 3.74 1.78 -20.74
CA LEU A 8 2.70 2.42 -19.90
C LEU A 8 3.30 3.22 -18.74
N ILE A 9 4.31 2.68 -18.06
CA ILE A 9 5.00 3.38 -16.97
C ILE A 9 5.76 4.61 -17.50
N TYR A 10 6.44 4.52 -18.63
CA TYR A 10 7.14 5.67 -19.23
C TYR A 10 6.18 6.81 -19.61
N TYR A 11 4.99 6.49 -20.12
CA TYR A 11 3.97 7.50 -20.40
C TYR A 11 3.35 8.08 -19.12
N ALA A 12 3.32 7.34 -18.04
CA ALA A 12 2.81 7.82 -16.75
C ALA A 12 3.79 8.76 -16.03
N ILE A 13 5.11 8.63 -16.22
CA ILE A 13 6.11 9.46 -15.53
C ILE A 13 5.88 10.98 -15.78
N PRO A 14 5.74 11.48 -17.02
CA PRO A 14 5.45 12.90 -17.23
C PRO A 14 4.16 13.36 -16.55
N PHE A 15 3.13 12.52 -16.54
CA PHE A 15 1.87 12.80 -15.86
C PHE A 15 2.08 12.89 -14.34
N PHE A 16 2.84 11.99 -13.74
CA PHE A 16 3.15 12.02 -12.31
C PHE A 16 3.93 13.29 -11.95
N LEU A 17 4.95 13.64 -12.71
CA LEU A 17 5.74 14.85 -12.46
C LEU A 17 4.90 16.13 -12.57
N ALA A 18 4.04 16.21 -13.59
CA ALA A 18 3.15 17.35 -13.78
C ALA A 18 2.12 17.49 -12.64
N THR A 19 1.52 16.38 -12.21
CA THR A 19 0.51 16.38 -11.12
C THR A 19 1.14 16.64 -9.75
N ILE A 20 2.33 16.12 -9.46
CA ILE A 20 3.11 16.44 -8.25
C ILE A 20 3.45 17.94 -8.23
N GLY A 21 3.92 18.48 -9.34
CA GLY A 21 4.21 19.92 -9.45
C GLY A 21 2.97 20.80 -9.26
N LEU A 22 1.84 20.36 -9.80
CA LEU A 22 0.56 21.05 -9.63
C LEU A 22 0.09 20.99 -8.17
N GLU A 23 0.14 19.82 -7.52
CA GLU A 23 -0.24 19.65 -6.12
C GLU A 23 0.64 20.51 -5.21
N TRP A 24 1.95 20.47 -5.40
CA TRP A 24 2.88 21.32 -4.65
C TRP A 24 2.58 22.81 -4.78
N TRP A 25 2.26 23.27 -5.99
CA TRP A 25 1.89 24.66 -6.24
C TRP A 25 0.55 25.06 -5.59
N LEU A 26 -0.45 24.15 -5.62
CA LEU A 26 -1.76 24.37 -5.00
C LEU A 26 -1.65 24.45 -3.48
N LEU A 27 -0.92 23.52 -2.85
CA LEU A 27 -0.69 23.50 -1.41
C LEU A 27 0.08 24.74 -0.95
N GLY A 28 1.16 25.14 -1.64
CA GLY A 28 1.90 26.35 -1.33
C GLY A 28 1.09 27.65 -1.49
N ARG A 29 -0.01 27.66 -2.27
CA ARG A 29 -0.97 28.76 -2.31
C ARG A 29 -1.98 28.73 -1.16
N SER A 30 -2.37 27.55 -0.71
CA SER A 30 -3.28 27.37 0.43
C SER A 30 -2.64 27.89 1.72
N GLU A 31 -1.37 27.58 1.95
CA GLU A 31 -0.60 28.05 3.11
C GLU A 31 -0.45 29.59 3.14
N ARG A 32 -0.45 30.25 1.96
CA ARG A 32 -0.34 31.72 1.87
C ARG A 32 -1.65 32.47 2.07
N LYS A 33 -2.80 31.81 2.02
CA LYS A 33 -4.09 32.42 2.35
C LYS A 33 -4.29 32.35 3.84
N GLU A 34 -3.79 33.38 4.55
CA GLU A 34 -3.95 33.57 5.98
C GLU A 34 -5.38 33.36 6.45
N GLY A 35 -5.55 32.62 7.55
CA GLY A 35 -6.77 32.54 8.35
C GLY A 35 -7.55 31.24 8.24
N THR A 36 -7.37 30.41 7.25
CA THR A 36 -7.86 29.03 7.27
C THR A 36 -6.70 28.11 7.61
N ARG A 37 -6.63 27.68 8.85
CA ARG A 37 -5.77 26.57 9.30
C ARG A 37 -6.22 25.35 8.54
N THR A 38 -5.68 25.19 7.33
CA THR A 38 -5.76 23.88 6.67
C THR A 38 -4.85 22.96 7.46
N GLU A 39 -5.42 21.96 8.10
CA GLU A 39 -4.70 20.89 8.81
C GLU A 39 -3.89 20.00 7.84
N LEU A 40 -3.54 20.54 6.67
CA LEU A 40 -2.80 19.85 5.62
C LEU A 40 -1.32 19.84 5.98
N VAL A 41 -0.70 18.65 5.94
CA VAL A 41 0.72 18.48 6.29
C VAL A 41 1.64 18.89 5.14
N GLY A 42 1.11 18.88 3.89
CA GLY A 42 1.79 19.41 2.72
C GLY A 42 3.05 18.64 2.29
N PHE A 43 4.05 19.38 1.82
CA PHE A 43 5.31 18.86 1.28
C PHE A 43 6.51 19.29 2.11
N THR A 44 7.48 18.38 2.30
CA THR A 44 8.87 18.76 2.63
C THR A 44 9.83 18.18 1.60
N THR A 45 10.84 18.94 1.24
CA THR A 45 11.83 18.54 0.23
C THR A 45 12.51 17.23 0.57
N LYS A 46 12.89 17.03 1.85
CA LYS A 46 13.59 15.82 2.29
C LYS A 46 12.70 14.58 2.18
N ASP A 47 11.44 14.66 2.58
CA ASP A 47 10.51 13.53 2.52
C ASP A 47 10.15 13.20 1.07
N SER A 48 9.85 14.21 0.25
CA SER A 48 9.56 14.04 -1.16
C SER A 48 10.75 13.41 -1.91
N PHE A 49 11.98 13.85 -1.62
CA PHE A 49 13.17 13.26 -2.20
C PHE A 49 13.35 11.79 -1.79
N ALA A 50 13.10 11.46 -0.52
CA ALA A 50 13.13 10.08 -0.04
C ALA A 50 12.06 9.22 -0.75
N SER A 51 10.85 9.74 -0.93
CA SER A 51 9.77 9.05 -1.65
C SER A 51 10.12 8.80 -3.11
N LEU A 52 10.66 9.79 -3.81
CA LEU A 52 11.13 9.66 -5.20
C LEU A 52 12.30 8.65 -5.31
N ALA A 53 13.26 8.70 -4.39
CA ALA A 53 14.39 7.76 -4.37
C ALA A 53 13.91 6.31 -4.14
N MET A 54 12.90 6.11 -3.28
CA MET A 54 12.27 4.80 -3.10
C MET A 54 11.59 4.32 -4.38
N GLY A 55 10.88 5.22 -5.09
CA GLY A 55 10.25 4.90 -6.37
C GLY A 55 11.26 4.53 -7.46
N VAL A 56 12.36 5.27 -7.58
CA VAL A 56 13.44 4.95 -8.53
C VAL A 56 14.08 3.59 -8.19
N GLY A 57 14.39 3.36 -6.92
CA GLY A 57 14.94 2.07 -6.48
C GLY A 57 13.98 0.90 -6.74
N PHE A 58 12.68 1.10 -6.53
CA PHE A 58 11.66 0.11 -6.87
C PHE A 58 11.64 -0.20 -8.37
N LEU A 59 11.71 0.81 -9.25
CA LEU A 59 11.78 0.60 -10.70
C LEU A 59 13.03 -0.19 -11.11
N VAL A 60 14.18 0.09 -10.50
CA VAL A 60 15.42 -0.67 -10.75
C VAL A 60 15.24 -2.13 -10.36
N VAL A 61 14.71 -2.40 -9.16
CA VAL A 61 14.44 -3.77 -8.70
C VAL A 61 13.40 -4.47 -9.59
N GLU A 62 12.33 -3.77 -9.97
CA GLU A 62 11.30 -4.30 -10.89
C GLU A 62 11.90 -4.68 -12.25
N ILE A 63 12.79 -3.85 -12.82
CA ILE A 63 13.45 -4.16 -14.10
C ILE A 63 14.34 -5.41 -14.00
N ILE A 64 15.14 -5.51 -12.91
CA ILE A 64 16.04 -6.63 -12.69
C ILE A 64 15.28 -7.94 -12.45
N LEU A 65 14.19 -7.87 -11.68
CA LEU A 65 13.46 -9.05 -11.22
C LEU A 65 12.19 -9.35 -12.03
N ALA A 66 11.82 -8.52 -13.02
CA ALA A 66 10.56 -8.65 -13.76
C ALA A 66 10.31 -10.06 -14.33
N LEU A 67 11.37 -10.78 -14.68
CA LEU A 67 11.27 -12.13 -15.25
C LEU A 67 10.81 -13.16 -14.21
N LEU A 68 11.12 -13.02 -12.92
CA LEU A 68 10.79 -14.02 -11.90
C LEU A 68 9.27 -14.11 -11.62
N PRO A 69 8.57 -13.02 -11.24
CA PRO A 69 7.13 -13.06 -11.08
C PRO A 69 6.40 -13.44 -12.37
N PHE A 70 6.88 -12.95 -13.53
CA PHE A 70 6.30 -13.29 -14.82
C PHE A 70 6.42 -14.79 -15.11
N ALA A 71 7.62 -15.37 -14.93
CA ALA A 71 7.84 -16.79 -15.14
C ALA A 71 7.01 -17.66 -14.19
N GLY A 72 6.88 -17.23 -12.92
CA GLY A 72 6.03 -17.91 -11.94
C GLY A 72 4.55 -17.91 -12.35
N LEU A 73 4.00 -16.77 -12.75
CA LEU A 73 2.61 -16.69 -13.23
C LEU A 73 2.41 -17.47 -14.55
N ALA A 74 3.38 -17.42 -15.47
CA ALA A 74 3.33 -18.16 -16.73
C ALA A 74 3.40 -19.69 -16.50
N TRP A 75 4.20 -20.11 -15.51
CA TRP A 75 4.23 -21.52 -15.10
C TRP A 75 2.89 -21.94 -14.50
N LEU A 76 2.28 -21.16 -13.60
CA LEU A 76 0.96 -21.43 -13.03
C LEU A 76 -0.14 -21.48 -14.10
N TYR A 77 -0.05 -20.66 -15.12
CA TYR A 77 -1.02 -20.62 -16.22
C TYR A 77 -1.09 -21.96 -17.01
N GLN A 78 -0.05 -22.78 -16.98
CA GLN A 78 -0.05 -24.12 -17.58
C GLN A 78 -1.04 -25.07 -16.89
N PHE A 79 -1.36 -24.81 -15.62
CA PHE A 79 -2.28 -25.58 -14.80
C PHE A 79 -3.68 -24.92 -14.69
N ARG A 80 -4.01 -24.03 -15.61
CA ARG A 80 -5.27 -23.31 -15.59
C ARG A 80 -6.49 -24.23 -15.68
N LEU A 81 -7.53 -23.86 -14.95
CA LEU A 81 -8.80 -24.60 -14.91
C LEU A 81 -9.70 -24.29 -16.11
N PHE A 82 -9.58 -23.07 -16.65
CA PHE A 82 -10.42 -22.59 -17.76
C PHE A 82 -9.54 -21.91 -18.81
N ASP A 83 -10.03 -21.86 -20.07
CA ASP A 83 -9.47 -21.02 -21.13
C ASP A 83 -10.32 -19.76 -21.26
N ILE A 84 -9.95 -18.73 -20.48
CA ILE A 84 -10.70 -17.46 -20.47
C ILE A 84 -10.28 -16.63 -21.69
N PRO A 85 -11.23 -16.32 -22.61
CA PRO A 85 -10.90 -15.55 -23.82
C PRO A 85 -10.67 -14.07 -23.50
N VAL A 86 -9.89 -13.38 -24.36
CA VAL A 86 -9.64 -11.93 -24.26
C VAL A 86 -10.80 -11.18 -24.91
N VAL A 87 -11.89 -10.98 -24.16
CA VAL A 87 -13.13 -10.29 -24.59
C VAL A 87 -13.56 -9.29 -23.52
N TRP A 88 -14.50 -8.39 -23.82
CA TRP A 88 -14.89 -7.32 -22.92
C TRP A 88 -15.37 -7.78 -21.53
N TRP A 89 -16.15 -8.85 -21.42
CA TRP A 89 -16.65 -9.34 -20.13
C TRP A 89 -15.55 -9.96 -19.26
N SER A 90 -14.52 -10.57 -19.85
CA SER A 90 -13.39 -11.14 -19.10
C SER A 90 -12.52 -10.04 -18.45
N TRP A 91 -12.46 -8.85 -19.05
CA TRP A 91 -11.83 -7.67 -18.41
C TRP A 91 -12.63 -7.18 -17.19
N ILE A 92 -13.97 -7.19 -17.27
CA ILE A 92 -14.79 -6.83 -16.11
C ILE A 92 -14.59 -7.84 -14.98
N LEU A 93 -14.62 -9.14 -15.30
CA LEU A 93 -14.39 -10.19 -14.31
C LEU A 93 -12.98 -10.08 -13.68
N LEU A 94 -11.96 -9.84 -14.52
CA LEU A 94 -10.59 -9.68 -14.06
C LEU A 94 -10.43 -8.42 -13.19
N LEU A 95 -11.12 -7.32 -13.50
CA LEU A 95 -11.09 -6.11 -12.69
C LEU A 95 -11.47 -6.40 -11.23
N PHE A 96 -12.56 -7.13 -11.01
CA PHE A 96 -12.98 -7.50 -9.64
C PHE A 96 -12.09 -8.57 -9.03
N ALA A 97 -11.66 -9.56 -9.79
CA ALA A 97 -10.82 -10.64 -9.29
C ALA A 97 -9.41 -10.13 -8.91
N GLU A 98 -8.83 -9.25 -9.72
CA GLU A 98 -7.52 -8.64 -9.43
C GLU A 98 -7.60 -7.70 -8.22
N ASP A 99 -8.63 -6.87 -8.13
CA ASP A 99 -8.81 -5.96 -7.01
C ASP A 99 -9.07 -6.70 -5.69
N LEU A 100 -9.74 -7.86 -5.74
CA LEU A 100 -9.87 -8.76 -4.58
C LEU A 100 -8.51 -9.37 -4.18
N CYS A 101 -7.70 -9.80 -5.15
CA CYS A 101 -6.33 -10.27 -4.88
C CYS A 101 -5.49 -9.15 -4.26
N TYR A 102 -5.60 -7.94 -4.77
CA TYR A 102 -4.93 -6.76 -4.21
C TYR A 102 -5.40 -6.48 -2.77
N TYR A 103 -6.71 -6.51 -2.48
CA TYR A 103 -7.24 -6.31 -1.14
C TYR A 103 -6.62 -7.30 -0.14
N TRP A 104 -6.58 -8.60 -0.45
CA TRP A 104 -5.97 -9.59 0.43
C TRP A 104 -4.47 -9.43 0.57
N PHE A 105 -3.76 -9.13 -0.52
CA PHE A 105 -2.35 -8.78 -0.48
C PHE A 105 -2.10 -7.60 0.47
N HIS A 106 -2.83 -6.53 0.31
CA HIS A 106 -2.67 -5.30 1.08
C HIS A 106 -3.03 -5.49 2.55
N ARG A 107 -4.17 -6.13 2.82
CA ARG A 107 -4.60 -6.47 4.18
C ARG A 107 -3.57 -7.34 4.91
N LEU A 108 -3.13 -8.44 4.31
CA LEU A 108 -2.14 -9.32 4.91
C LEU A 108 -0.77 -8.64 5.04
N SER A 109 -0.45 -7.67 4.19
CA SER A 109 0.75 -6.84 4.36
C SER A 109 0.71 -5.97 5.62
N HIS A 110 -0.46 -5.72 6.20
CA HIS A 110 -0.62 -5.07 7.50
C HIS A 110 -0.74 -6.07 8.66
N GLU A 111 -1.26 -7.27 8.41
CA GLU A 111 -1.57 -8.23 9.46
C GLU A 111 -0.49 -9.27 9.70
N VAL A 112 0.50 -9.43 8.80
CA VAL A 112 1.58 -10.41 8.89
C VAL A 112 2.92 -9.71 8.83
N ARG A 113 3.77 -9.85 9.87
CA ARG A 113 4.97 -9.02 10.04
C ARG A 113 5.98 -9.14 8.89
N ILE A 114 6.19 -10.31 8.31
CA ILE A 114 7.09 -10.46 7.16
C ILE A 114 6.60 -9.71 5.92
N LEU A 115 5.28 -9.65 5.71
CA LEU A 115 4.67 -8.87 4.64
C LEU A 115 4.67 -7.38 4.97
N TRP A 116 4.46 -7.03 6.24
CA TRP A 116 4.58 -5.66 6.73
C TRP A 116 6.00 -5.12 6.54
N ALA A 117 7.04 -5.91 6.77
CA ALA A 117 8.42 -5.51 6.52
C ALA A 117 8.68 -5.11 5.05
N ALA A 118 7.89 -5.67 4.12
CA ALA A 118 7.88 -5.26 2.72
C ALA A 118 6.92 -4.11 2.41
N HIS A 119 6.08 -3.66 3.35
CA HIS A 119 5.06 -2.63 3.11
C HIS A 119 5.22 -1.37 3.97
N ILE A 120 5.77 -1.48 5.15
CA ILE A 120 5.97 -0.39 6.14
C ILE A 120 6.64 0.86 5.55
N ASN A 121 7.50 0.69 4.55
CA ASN A 121 8.20 1.79 3.86
C ASN A 121 7.20 2.80 3.30
N HIS A 122 6.11 2.30 2.72
CA HIS A 122 5.05 3.09 2.13
C HIS A 122 4.35 3.98 3.17
N HIS A 123 4.14 3.47 4.37
CA HIS A 123 3.55 4.19 5.52
C HIS A 123 4.53 5.04 6.31
N SER A 124 5.83 5.00 6.01
CA SER A 124 6.86 5.65 6.83
C SER A 124 7.01 7.16 6.62
N SER A 125 6.29 7.75 5.65
CA SER A 125 6.22 9.20 5.49
C SER A 125 5.34 9.82 6.56
N THR A 126 5.79 10.92 7.14
CA THR A 126 4.97 11.79 8.01
C THR A 126 4.24 12.87 7.22
N HIS A 127 4.31 12.84 5.90
CA HIS A 127 3.64 13.71 4.96
C HIS A 127 2.77 12.86 4.04
N TYR A 128 1.71 13.45 3.52
CA TYR A 128 0.79 12.75 2.62
C TYR A 128 0.48 13.60 1.40
N ASN A 129 1.05 13.22 0.28
CA ASN A 129 0.92 13.91 -0.99
C ASN A 129 1.25 12.92 -2.13
N LEU A 130 1.13 13.35 -3.39
CA LEU A 130 1.35 12.47 -4.54
C LEU A 130 2.75 11.83 -4.59
N THR A 131 3.77 12.40 -3.93
CA THR A 131 5.08 11.73 -3.83
C THR A 131 5.04 10.51 -2.93
N THR A 132 4.12 10.47 -1.95
CA THR A 132 3.94 9.31 -1.06
C THR A 132 3.52 8.06 -1.85
N ALA A 133 2.73 8.23 -2.93
CA ALA A 133 2.40 7.13 -3.84
C ALA A 133 3.65 6.47 -4.46
N LEU A 134 4.72 7.23 -4.64
CA LEU A 134 5.98 6.76 -5.22
C LEU A 134 6.94 6.15 -4.19
N ARG A 135 6.61 6.21 -2.90
CA ARG A 135 7.37 5.58 -1.81
C ARG A 135 7.13 4.06 -1.79
N GLN A 136 7.59 3.39 -2.84
CA GLN A 136 7.37 1.97 -3.07
C GLN A 136 8.47 1.11 -2.45
N SER A 137 8.10 -0.08 -1.99
CA SER A 137 9.03 -1.03 -1.37
C SER A 137 9.85 -1.79 -2.39
N TRP A 138 11.15 -1.91 -2.14
CA TRP A 138 12.08 -2.68 -2.96
C TRP A 138 11.92 -4.20 -2.80
N THR A 139 11.24 -4.65 -1.77
CA THR A 139 11.09 -6.08 -1.43
C THR A 139 9.71 -6.65 -1.75
N THR A 140 8.74 -5.82 -2.11
CA THR A 140 7.40 -6.27 -2.55
C THR A 140 7.41 -7.26 -3.73
N PRO A 141 8.31 -7.16 -4.75
CA PRO A 141 8.36 -8.15 -5.81
C PRO A 141 8.58 -9.59 -5.34
N PHE A 142 9.24 -9.79 -4.19
CA PHE A 142 9.50 -11.11 -3.61
C PHE A 142 8.32 -11.65 -2.78
N THR A 143 7.53 -10.78 -2.16
CA THR A 143 6.49 -11.18 -1.20
C THR A 143 5.09 -11.13 -1.79
N GLY A 144 4.86 -10.27 -2.79
CA GLY A 144 3.53 -9.96 -3.29
C GLY A 144 3.01 -10.90 -4.37
N PHE A 145 3.87 -11.44 -5.25
CA PHE A 145 3.44 -12.11 -6.49
C PHE A 145 2.49 -13.29 -6.27
N ILE A 146 2.62 -14.01 -5.16
CA ILE A 146 1.82 -15.19 -4.84
C ILE A 146 0.32 -14.87 -4.69
N PHE A 147 -0.02 -13.64 -4.34
CA PHE A 147 -1.41 -13.23 -4.16
C PHE A 147 -2.17 -13.14 -5.50
N TRP A 148 -1.46 -12.99 -6.61
CA TRP A 148 -2.03 -13.03 -7.96
C TRP A 148 -2.04 -14.42 -8.57
N ALA A 149 -1.48 -15.44 -7.90
CA ALA A 149 -1.47 -16.84 -8.35
C ALA A 149 -2.87 -17.41 -8.69
N PRO A 150 -3.96 -17.08 -8.00
CA PRO A 150 -5.29 -17.54 -8.37
C PRO A 150 -5.72 -17.14 -9.80
N LEU A 151 -5.27 -15.98 -10.29
CA LEU A 151 -5.73 -15.46 -11.58
C LEU A 151 -5.27 -16.32 -12.78
N PRO A 152 -3.97 -16.66 -12.95
CA PRO A 152 -3.55 -17.57 -14.01
C PRO A 152 -4.10 -18.98 -13.82
N LEU A 153 -4.27 -19.48 -12.59
CA LEU A 153 -4.88 -20.78 -12.33
C LEU A 153 -6.37 -20.82 -12.74
N LEU A 154 -7.09 -19.71 -12.59
CA LEU A 154 -8.46 -19.58 -13.13
C LEU A 154 -8.47 -19.51 -14.64
N GLY A 155 -7.39 -19.15 -15.30
CA GLY A 155 -7.27 -19.13 -16.75
C GLY A 155 -7.22 -17.74 -17.37
N PHE A 156 -7.03 -16.67 -16.57
CA PHE A 156 -6.78 -15.35 -17.14
C PHE A 156 -5.41 -15.29 -17.80
N PRO A 157 -5.31 -14.85 -19.08
CA PRO A 157 -4.04 -14.64 -19.75
C PRO A 157 -3.11 -13.70 -18.99
N ILE A 158 -1.82 -14.02 -18.98
CA ILE A 158 -0.81 -13.28 -18.20
C ILE A 158 -0.77 -11.80 -18.58
N GLU A 159 -0.90 -11.51 -19.88
CA GLU A 159 -0.93 -10.14 -20.39
C GLU A 159 -2.10 -9.33 -19.81
N MET A 160 -3.28 -9.94 -19.68
CA MET A 160 -4.43 -9.30 -19.06
C MET A 160 -4.16 -8.98 -17.59
N ILE A 161 -3.60 -9.94 -16.84
CA ILE A 161 -3.27 -9.77 -15.43
C ILE A 161 -2.28 -8.60 -15.24
N ILE A 162 -1.24 -8.53 -16.06
CA ILE A 162 -0.23 -7.48 -16.00
C ILE A 162 -0.84 -6.10 -16.31
N ILE A 163 -1.69 -6.01 -17.32
CA ILE A 163 -2.37 -4.77 -17.70
C ILE A 163 -3.30 -4.33 -16.57
N GLN A 164 -4.14 -5.25 -16.05
CA GLN A 164 -5.08 -4.93 -14.99
C GLN A 164 -4.38 -4.48 -13.71
N LYS A 165 -3.30 -5.15 -13.32
CA LYS A 165 -2.45 -4.73 -12.21
C LYS A 165 -1.86 -3.32 -12.41
N SER A 166 -1.49 -2.98 -13.64
CA SER A 166 -0.99 -1.64 -13.98
C SER A 166 -2.11 -0.59 -13.86
N ILE A 167 -3.33 -0.91 -14.29
CA ILE A 167 -4.51 -0.04 -14.13
C ILE A 167 -4.81 0.18 -12.65
N SER A 168 -4.76 -0.87 -11.82
CA SER A 168 -4.95 -0.77 -10.37
C SER A 168 -3.92 0.17 -9.72
N LEU A 169 -2.63 0.05 -10.07
CA LEU A 169 -1.59 0.93 -9.55
C LEU A 169 -1.76 2.39 -9.99
N LEU A 170 -2.17 2.63 -11.25
CA LEU A 170 -2.44 3.97 -11.74
C LEU A 170 -3.66 4.59 -11.04
N TYR A 171 -4.69 3.78 -10.78
CA TYR A 171 -5.83 4.24 -9.98
C TYR A 171 -5.40 4.65 -8.57
N GLN A 172 -4.55 3.88 -7.92
CA GLN A 172 -4.12 4.14 -6.54
C GLN A 172 -3.20 5.36 -6.41
N TYR A 173 -2.55 5.81 -7.48
CA TYR A 173 -1.69 6.98 -7.45
C TYR A 173 -2.42 8.24 -6.97
N TRP A 174 -3.57 8.57 -7.55
CA TRP A 174 -4.32 9.79 -7.22
C TRP A 174 -5.00 9.74 -5.84
N LEU A 175 -5.04 8.58 -5.18
CA LEU A 175 -5.56 8.46 -3.82
C LEU A 175 -4.68 9.20 -2.80
N HIS A 176 -3.38 9.38 -3.10
CA HIS A 176 -2.40 9.94 -2.19
C HIS A 176 -2.38 11.48 -2.23
N THR A 177 -3.50 12.12 -1.89
CA THR A 177 -3.58 13.59 -1.82
C THR A 177 -4.48 14.06 -0.69
N GLU A 178 -4.12 15.18 -0.08
CA GLU A 178 -4.95 15.91 0.87
C GLU A 178 -5.90 16.90 0.20
N LEU A 179 -5.69 17.24 -1.08
CA LEU A 179 -6.48 18.24 -1.81
C LEU A 179 -7.91 17.80 -2.12
N ILE A 180 -8.17 16.50 -2.15
CA ILE A 180 -9.47 15.95 -2.52
C ILE A 180 -10.17 15.45 -1.26
N GLY A 181 -11.28 16.08 -0.91
CA GLY A 181 -12.13 15.70 0.21
C GLY A 181 -12.98 14.44 -0.06
N LYS A 182 -14.04 14.29 0.72
CA LYS A 182 -15.00 13.16 0.57
C LYS A 182 -15.79 13.29 -0.73
N LEU A 183 -15.84 12.22 -1.53
CA LEU A 183 -16.48 12.18 -2.84
C LEU A 183 -17.92 11.63 -2.81
N GLY A 184 -18.63 11.74 -1.68
CA GLY A 184 -20.04 11.44 -1.57
C GLY A 184 -20.44 10.03 -2.07
N ARG A 185 -21.35 9.96 -3.07
CA ARG A 185 -21.86 8.69 -3.59
C ARG A 185 -20.79 7.83 -4.26
N PHE A 186 -19.77 8.45 -4.89
CA PHE A 186 -18.65 7.73 -5.50
C PHE A 186 -17.88 6.91 -4.47
N GLY A 187 -17.61 7.48 -3.29
CA GLY A 187 -16.95 6.80 -2.18
C GLY A 187 -17.77 5.68 -1.52
N ARG A 188 -19.01 5.43 -1.96
CA ARG A 188 -19.76 4.25 -1.48
C ARG A 188 -19.26 2.96 -2.11
N VAL A 189 -18.71 3.03 -3.31
CA VAL A 189 -18.27 1.89 -4.13
C VAL A 189 -16.76 1.91 -4.35
N PHE A 190 -16.21 3.08 -4.69
CA PHE A 190 -14.82 3.22 -5.05
C PHE A 190 -13.97 3.71 -3.87
N ASN A 191 -12.72 3.28 -3.83
CA ASN A 191 -11.73 3.86 -2.94
C ASN A 191 -11.45 5.32 -3.35
N THR A 192 -11.24 6.20 -2.39
CA THR A 192 -11.06 7.64 -2.59
C THR A 192 -9.90 8.15 -1.75
N PRO A 193 -9.36 9.37 -2.02
CA PRO A 193 -8.35 9.96 -1.17
C PRO A 193 -8.73 10.01 0.31
N SER A 194 -9.99 10.29 0.64
CA SER A 194 -10.49 10.27 2.02
C SER A 194 -10.35 8.90 2.69
N HIS A 195 -10.65 7.81 1.98
CA HIS A 195 -10.48 6.46 2.51
C HIS A 195 -9.00 6.09 2.66
N HIS A 196 -8.18 6.51 1.72
CA HIS A 196 -6.76 6.17 1.69
C HIS A 196 -5.94 7.01 2.68
N ARG A 197 -6.37 8.25 3.00
CA ARG A 197 -5.84 8.99 4.15
C ARG A 197 -6.02 8.24 5.46
N VAL A 198 -7.23 7.70 5.71
CA VAL A 198 -7.49 6.83 6.87
C VAL A 198 -6.53 5.64 6.88
N HIS A 199 -6.34 4.99 5.73
CA HIS A 199 -5.41 3.87 5.60
C HIS A 199 -3.96 4.24 6.00
N HIS A 200 -3.50 5.43 5.64
CA HIS A 200 -2.18 5.96 6.01
C HIS A 200 -2.11 6.59 7.41
N GLY A 201 -3.25 6.68 8.11
CA GLY A 201 -3.31 7.25 9.44
C GLY A 201 -2.74 6.33 10.52
N ARG A 202 -1.88 6.88 11.39
CA ARG A 202 -1.40 6.19 12.59
C ARG A 202 -2.31 6.40 13.82
N ASN A 203 -3.40 7.15 13.67
CA ASN A 203 -4.43 7.25 14.70
C ASN A 203 -4.88 5.84 15.10
N PRO A 204 -5.02 5.50 16.39
CA PRO A 204 -5.38 4.13 16.78
C PRO A 204 -6.66 3.61 16.14
N ILE A 205 -7.64 4.50 15.89
CA ILE A 205 -8.91 4.17 15.23
C ILE A 205 -8.71 3.78 13.75
N TYR A 206 -7.65 4.25 13.09
CA TYR A 206 -7.37 4.07 11.67
C TYR A 206 -6.41 2.90 11.37
N LEU A 207 -5.72 2.38 12.39
CA LEU A 207 -4.78 1.29 12.19
C LEU A 207 -5.46 0.07 11.58
N ASP A 208 -4.84 -0.52 10.56
CA ASP A 208 -5.30 -1.69 9.80
C ASP A 208 -6.72 -1.50 9.23
N ARG A 209 -6.98 -0.35 8.59
CA ARG A 209 -8.25 -0.01 7.93
C ARG A 209 -8.07 0.36 6.46
N ASN A 210 -9.14 0.18 5.67
CA ASN A 210 -9.27 0.63 4.29
C ASN A 210 -8.17 0.11 3.35
N HIS A 211 -8.06 -1.21 3.22
CA HIS A 211 -7.02 -1.88 2.41
C HIS A 211 -7.34 -1.95 0.90
N ALA A 212 -8.51 -1.47 0.46
CA ALA A 212 -8.95 -1.58 -0.92
C ALA A 212 -7.99 -0.90 -1.91
N GLY A 213 -7.85 -1.49 -3.10
CA GLY A 213 -7.23 -0.86 -4.26
C GLY A 213 -8.20 0.10 -4.96
N ILE A 214 -9.10 -0.44 -5.77
CA ILE A 214 -10.10 0.32 -6.54
C ILE A 214 -11.44 0.37 -5.81
N PHE A 215 -11.95 -0.79 -5.30
CA PHE A 215 -13.29 -0.90 -4.75
C PHE A 215 -13.30 -0.99 -3.22
N ILE A 216 -13.77 0.05 -2.55
CA ILE A 216 -13.92 0.09 -1.07
C ILE A 216 -14.96 -0.92 -0.55
N ILE A 217 -15.71 -1.56 -1.44
CA ILE A 217 -16.68 -2.59 -1.10
C ILE A 217 -16.05 -3.79 -0.39
N TRP A 218 -14.78 -4.12 -0.67
CA TRP A 218 -14.08 -5.20 0.00
C TRP A 218 -13.87 -4.91 1.48
N ASP A 219 -13.47 -3.68 1.83
CA ASP A 219 -13.35 -3.28 3.23
C ASP A 219 -14.67 -3.36 3.98
N LYS A 220 -15.77 -2.96 3.32
CA LYS A 220 -17.12 -3.08 3.89
C LYS A 220 -17.54 -4.54 4.06
N LEU A 221 -17.27 -5.38 3.07
CA LEU A 221 -17.62 -6.80 3.09
C LEU A 221 -16.83 -7.55 4.18
N PHE A 222 -15.55 -7.26 4.34
CA PHE A 222 -14.66 -7.95 5.27
C PHE A 222 -14.44 -7.20 6.61
N GLY A 223 -15.22 -6.13 6.87
CA GLY A 223 -15.25 -5.44 8.17
C GLY A 223 -14.01 -4.60 8.49
N THR A 224 -13.25 -4.18 7.46
CA THR A 224 -12.07 -3.31 7.61
C THR A 224 -12.33 -1.86 7.21
N PHE A 225 -13.56 -1.51 6.85
CA PHE A 225 -13.92 -0.13 6.50
C PHE A 225 -13.97 0.78 7.74
N GLU A 226 -13.34 1.97 7.62
CA GLU A 226 -13.42 3.06 8.59
C GLU A 226 -13.57 4.39 7.83
N PRO A 227 -14.59 5.23 8.13
CA PRO A 227 -14.71 6.53 7.51
C PRO A 227 -13.69 7.51 8.10
N GLU A 228 -13.27 8.50 7.31
CA GLU A 228 -12.46 9.62 7.80
C GLU A 228 -13.32 10.50 8.75
N GLY A 229 -12.99 10.50 10.03
CA GLY A 229 -13.72 11.23 11.08
C GLY A 229 -12.82 12.20 11.85
N GLU A 230 -11.63 11.77 12.22
CA GLU A 230 -10.64 12.59 12.92
C GLU A 230 -9.59 13.10 11.93
N ALA A 231 -8.90 14.19 12.31
CA ALA A 231 -7.71 14.64 11.58
C ALA A 231 -6.69 13.50 11.51
N VAL A 232 -6.17 13.25 10.32
CA VAL A 232 -5.25 12.13 10.10
C VAL A 232 -3.84 12.52 10.53
N ASP A 233 -3.26 11.73 11.41
CA ASP A 233 -1.85 11.81 11.78
C ASP A 233 -1.06 10.76 10.99
N TYR A 234 -0.13 11.20 10.13
CA TYR A 234 0.58 10.32 9.20
C TYR A 234 1.89 9.79 9.79
N GLY A 235 2.34 8.67 9.25
CA GLY A 235 3.56 7.99 9.66
C GLY A 235 3.31 6.67 10.37
N LEU A 236 4.33 6.20 11.07
CA LEU A 236 4.30 4.95 11.82
C LEU A 236 3.97 5.23 13.29
N THR A 237 3.38 4.26 13.99
CA THR A 237 3.20 4.32 15.45
C THR A 237 4.52 4.59 16.16
N LYS A 238 5.63 4.13 15.58
CA LYS A 238 7.01 4.46 15.97
C LYS A 238 7.78 4.92 14.73
N ASN A 239 7.88 6.22 14.53
CA ASN A 239 8.57 6.80 13.37
C ASN A 239 10.07 6.48 13.36
N ILE A 240 10.61 6.32 12.14
CA ILE A 240 12.02 5.95 11.92
C ILE A 240 12.96 7.15 11.86
N HIS A 241 12.44 8.37 11.77
CA HIS A 241 13.18 9.65 11.75
C HIS A 241 14.38 9.65 10.77
N THR A 242 14.20 9.15 9.55
CA THR A 242 15.24 9.09 8.53
C THR A 242 14.67 9.33 7.13
N TYR A 243 15.50 9.96 6.28
CA TYR A 243 15.25 10.12 4.85
C TYR A 243 16.19 9.27 3.99
N ASN A 244 17.01 8.42 4.62
CA ASN A 244 17.92 7.51 3.91
C ASN A 244 17.10 6.36 3.31
N PRO A 245 17.04 6.18 1.96
CA PRO A 245 16.19 5.18 1.32
C PRO A 245 16.58 3.74 1.69
N PHE A 246 17.84 3.44 1.92
CA PHE A 246 18.26 2.10 2.38
C PHE A 246 17.76 1.80 3.80
N ARG A 247 17.82 2.79 4.71
CA ARG A 247 17.23 2.62 6.05
C ARG A 247 15.71 2.47 5.96
N ILE A 248 15.04 3.27 5.13
CA ILE A 248 13.61 3.15 4.90
C ILE A 248 13.28 1.74 4.37
N ALA A 249 14.04 1.23 3.38
CA ALA A 249 13.78 -0.06 2.75
C ALA A 249 13.96 -1.27 3.70
N PHE A 250 14.92 -1.22 4.64
CA PHE A 250 15.36 -2.42 5.34
C PHE A 250 15.27 -2.37 6.87
N HIS A 251 14.81 -1.27 7.48
CA HIS A 251 14.79 -1.13 8.94
C HIS A 251 13.93 -2.21 9.63
N GLU A 252 12.73 -2.50 9.10
CA GLU A 252 11.84 -3.48 9.71
C GLU A 252 12.30 -4.92 9.41
N TRP A 253 12.90 -5.18 8.26
CA TRP A 253 13.56 -6.46 8.00
C TRP A 253 14.64 -6.75 9.05
N ALA A 254 15.49 -5.77 9.33
CA ALA A 254 16.55 -5.90 10.35
C ALA A 254 15.96 -6.06 11.76
N SER A 255 14.89 -5.31 12.09
CA SER A 255 14.19 -5.42 13.36
C SER A 255 13.56 -6.81 13.54
N MET A 256 12.76 -7.23 12.58
CA MET A 256 12.06 -8.53 12.59
C MET A 256 13.03 -9.71 12.72
N LEU A 257 14.12 -9.70 11.93
CA LEU A 257 15.12 -10.77 11.97
C LEU A 257 15.88 -10.80 13.31
N ARG A 258 16.19 -9.63 13.88
CA ARG A 258 16.79 -9.52 15.21
C ARG A 258 15.88 -10.10 16.29
N ASP A 259 14.59 -9.74 16.27
CA ASP A 259 13.61 -10.22 17.23
C ASP A 259 13.43 -11.73 17.12
N ALA A 260 13.32 -12.28 15.89
CA ALA A 260 13.25 -13.70 15.65
C ALA A 260 14.51 -14.45 16.08
N TRP A 261 15.71 -13.84 15.89
CA TRP A 261 16.97 -14.43 16.35
C TRP A 261 17.06 -14.51 17.88
N ASN A 262 16.61 -13.47 18.56
CA ASN A 262 16.67 -13.34 20.02
C ASN A 262 15.49 -14.05 20.73
N ALA A 263 14.53 -14.56 19.99
CA ALA A 263 13.38 -15.28 20.57
C ALA A 263 13.82 -16.52 21.35
N LYS A 264 13.18 -16.74 22.49
CA LYS A 264 13.54 -17.83 23.42
C LYS A 264 13.09 -19.20 22.91
N THR A 265 12.03 -19.24 22.10
CA THR A 265 11.43 -20.47 21.60
C THR A 265 11.28 -20.47 20.08
N TRP A 266 11.17 -21.65 19.46
CA TRP A 266 10.83 -21.77 18.03
C TRP A 266 9.48 -21.15 17.69
N ARG A 267 8.51 -21.26 18.62
CA ARG A 267 7.20 -20.60 18.48
C ARG A 267 7.34 -19.08 18.48
N GLY A 268 8.21 -18.57 19.35
CA GLY A 268 8.55 -17.13 19.39
C GLY A 268 9.19 -16.66 18.08
N ARG A 269 10.14 -17.44 17.53
CA ARG A 269 10.76 -17.14 16.21
C ARG A 269 9.73 -17.06 15.11
N ALA A 270 8.86 -18.07 15.00
CA ALA A 270 7.77 -18.07 14.03
C ALA A 270 6.79 -16.91 14.29
N GLY A 271 6.49 -16.61 15.56
CA GLY A 271 5.62 -15.50 15.96
C GLY A 271 6.15 -14.14 15.46
N TYR A 272 7.45 -13.86 15.64
CA TYR A 272 8.05 -12.61 15.13
C TYR A 272 8.03 -12.48 13.61
N LEU A 273 7.90 -13.56 12.85
CA LEU A 273 7.79 -13.53 11.39
C LEU A 273 6.33 -13.43 10.91
N PHE A 274 5.42 -14.17 11.54
CA PHE A 274 4.09 -14.41 10.98
C PHE A 274 2.92 -13.86 11.79
N MET A 275 3.13 -13.44 13.05
CA MET A 275 2.11 -12.74 13.81
C MET A 275 2.02 -11.26 13.39
N ARG A 276 1.00 -10.57 13.89
CA ARG A 276 0.79 -9.14 13.60
C ARG A 276 1.99 -8.28 14.03
N PRO A 277 2.29 -7.20 13.31
CA PRO A 277 3.21 -6.18 13.80
C PRO A 277 2.84 -5.74 15.22
N GLY A 278 3.87 -5.55 16.06
CA GLY A 278 3.69 -5.21 17.48
C GLY A 278 3.44 -6.41 18.41
N TRP A 279 3.29 -7.64 17.91
CA TRP A 279 3.28 -8.83 18.74
C TRP A 279 4.67 -9.12 19.32
N THR A 280 4.72 -9.57 20.60
CA THR A 280 5.94 -10.01 21.27
C THR A 280 5.71 -11.35 22.00
N GLU A 281 6.77 -12.15 22.14
CA GLU A 281 6.70 -13.49 22.77
C GLU A 281 6.27 -13.44 24.25
N ASP A 282 6.58 -12.35 24.94
CA ASP A 282 6.22 -12.10 26.35
C ASP A 282 4.82 -11.50 26.54
N GLY A 283 4.11 -11.20 25.44
CA GLY A 283 2.78 -10.59 25.46
C GLY A 283 2.75 -9.10 25.85
N ALA A 284 3.90 -8.45 26.03
CA ALA A 284 3.97 -7.03 26.39
C ALA A 284 3.74 -6.11 25.20
N GLY A 285 3.85 -6.65 23.98
CA GLY A 285 3.68 -5.88 22.75
C GLY A 285 2.22 -5.51 22.47
N LYS A 286 2.02 -4.39 21.76
CA LYS A 286 0.69 -3.92 21.35
C LYS A 286 0.52 -3.98 19.84
N THR A 287 -0.37 -4.85 19.39
CA THR A 287 -0.79 -4.94 17.99
C THR A 287 -1.80 -3.84 17.64
N ALA A 288 -2.03 -3.57 16.36
CA ALA A 288 -3.03 -2.58 15.92
C ALA A 288 -4.43 -2.81 16.53
N PRO A 289 -4.99 -4.05 16.58
CA PRO A 289 -6.24 -4.29 17.28
C PRO A 289 -6.22 -3.95 18.78
N ALA A 290 -5.10 -4.22 19.47
CA ALA A 290 -4.96 -3.89 20.89
C ALA A 290 -4.93 -2.37 21.11
N LEU A 291 -4.15 -1.63 20.31
CA LEU A 291 -4.10 -0.17 20.35
C LEU A 291 -5.46 0.46 20.08
N ARG A 292 -6.19 -0.07 19.10
CA ARG A 292 -7.55 0.38 18.78
C ARG A 292 -8.52 0.11 19.95
N HIS A 293 -8.43 -1.05 20.56
CA HIS A 293 -9.28 -1.42 21.72
C HIS A 293 -9.04 -0.47 22.90
N ASP A 294 -7.78 -0.24 23.27
CA ASP A 294 -7.41 0.68 24.34
C ASP A 294 -7.98 2.08 24.08
N TYR A 295 -7.80 2.60 22.86
CA TYR A 295 -8.32 3.91 22.45
C TYR A 295 -9.85 4.02 22.56
N LEU A 296 -10.59 2.97 22.17
CA LEU A 296 -12.05 2.97 22.25
C LEU A 296 -12.55 2.93 23.71
N LEU A 297 -11.82 2.25 24.61
CA LEU A 297 -12.11 2.26 26.03
C LEU A 297 -11.88 3.66 26.66
N GLU A 298 -10.76 4.31 26.30
CA GLU A 298 -10.46 5.67 26.77
C GLU A 298 -11.50 6.71 26.33
N LYS A 299 -12.11 6.55 25.15
CA LYS A 299 -13.18 7.43 24.67
C LYS A 299 -14.54 7.21 25.34
N GLN A 300 -14.75 6.07 25.99
CA GLN A 300 -15.99 5.73 26.69
C GLN A 300 -15.94 6.11 28.18
N ALA A 301 -14.74 6.34 28.73
CA ALA A 301 -14.51 6.76 30.11
C ALA A 301 -14.60 8.27 30.26
#